data_f9d325961134be3cb73058943e6ff93a
#
_entry.id   f9d325961134be3cb73058943e6ff93a
#
_cell.length_a   1.000
_cell.length_b   1.000
_cell.length_c   1.000
_cell.angle_alpha   90.00
_cell.angle_beta   90.00
_cell.angle_gamma   90.00
#
_symmetry.space_group_name_H-M   'P 1'
#
loop_
_entity.id
_entity.type
_entity.pdbx_description
1 polymer ?
#
loop_
_entity_poly.entity_id
_entity_poly.type
_entity_poly.pdbx_seq_one_letter_code
_entity_poly.pdbx_strand_id
1 'polypeptide(L)'
;GRGASRAGRGATAHRSKRRPTRSRLRMGRTSFAQTQNATGGAGQTPPDMLGRWSLAVPAAQDATSRSVAHGEAWLDRYGVVTRGSVVAEDVLGGFALAYKVLSGFEESGKAMRGYVIEDLGAAQFSTPAIIDRLRGLADSPDVTGWPSGTTDPETFVLAAVDPANPYGAALPWPQRDDAGGKAPGGPARSAGALVVLCDGLPIAHLTRGGKTLTTFIDALPDGIETTDVYARLLSALTELIAAGHMSPLVIEKCNGNPIHHTPTASILRSLGAGITPKGVRIAGRAAPPRVPRHGAQGSSPDDSR
;
A
#
# COMPACT_ATOMS: atom_id res chain seq x y z
N GLY A 1 13.93 71.42 20.62
CA GLY A 1 12.53 71.70 20.94
C GLY A 1 11.70 70.44 20.98
N ARG A 2 11.09 70.20 22.13
CA ARG A 2 9.82 69.50 22.41
C ARG A 2 9.44 68.34 21.47
N GLY A 3 9.38 67.05 21.82
CA GLY A 3 8.61 66.53 22.95
C GLY A 3 7.29 66.00 22.46
N ALA A 4 7.07 64.70 22.46
CA ALA A 4 5.77 64.10 22.80
C ALA A 4 5.85 62.56 22.68
N SER A 5 5.84 61.97 23.84
CA SER A 5 5.54 60.55 24.08
C SER A 5 4.15 60.18 23.57
N ARG A 6 4.01 59.02 22.94
CA ARG A 6 2.70 58.39 22.81
C ARG A 6 2.82 56.90 23.13
N ALA A 7 2.12 56.57 24.18
CA ALA A 7 2.00 55.25 24.76
C ALA A 7 1.46 54.21 23.77
N GLY A 8 2.14 53.08 23.65
CA GLY A 8 1.69 51.92 22.98
C GLY A 8 0.69 51.14 23.82
N ARG A 9 -0.49 50.90 23.30
CA ARG A 9 -1.49 49.98 23.89
C ARG A 9 -1.07 48.55 23.66
N GLY A 10 -1.00 47.77 24.74
CA GLY A 10 -0.73 46.37 24.73
C GLY A 10 -1.79 45.58 23.97
N ALA A 11 -1.33 44.79 23.03
CA ALA A 11 -2.13 43.75 22.37
C ALA A 11 -2.17 42.52 23.28
N THR A 12 -3.33 42.26 23.86
CA THR A 12 -3.62 41.03 24.60
C THR A 12 -3.62 39.85 23.63
N ALA A 13 -2.65 38.99 23.76
CA ALA A 13 -2.60 37.72 23.02
C ALA A 13 -3.75 36.81 23.48
N HIS A 14 -4.75 36.62 22.64
CA HIS A 14 -5.79 35.62 22.81
C HIS A 14 -5.15 34.22 22.63
N ARG A 15 -4.82 33.59 23.76
CA ARG A 15 -4.39 32.19 23.84
C ARG A 15 -5.61 31.31 23.60
N SER A 16 -5.88 30.92 22.36
CA SER A 16 -6.91 29.93 22.05
C SER A 16 -6.49 28.57 22.62
N LYS A 17 -7.18 28.14 23.65
CA LYS A 17 -7.10 26.77 24.18
C LYS A 17 -7.67 25.82 23.12
N ARG A 18 -6.84 25.25 22.27
CA ARG A 18 -7.21 24.10 21.44
C ARG A 18 -7.50 22.92 22.36
N ARG A 19 -8.76 22.57 22.51
CA ARG A 19 -9.17 21.29 23.11
C ARG A 19 -8.63 20.17 22.23
N PRO A 20 -8.01 19.12 22.82
CA PRO A 20 -7.63 17.96 22.05
C PRO A 20 -8.91 17.27 21.55
N THR A 21 -9.09 17.22 20.25
CA THR A 21 -10.13 16.41 19.60
C THR A 21 -9.80 14.94 19.87
N ARG A 22 -10.53 14.32 20.77
CA ARG A 22 -10.51 12.87 20.94
C ARG A 22 -11.00 12.25 19.63
N SER A 23 -10.10 11.71 18.83
CA SER A 23 -10.46 10.87 17.71
C SER A 23 -11.16 9.61 18.25
N ARG A 24 -12.46 9.56 18.12
CA ARG A 24 -13.21 8.32 18.35
C ARG A 24 -12.90 7.41 17.18
N LEU A 25 -11.94 6.52 17.36
CA LEU A 25 -11.80 5.31 16.55
C LEU A 25 -13.11 4.50 16.70
N ARG A 26 -13.99 4.67 15.75
CA ARG A 26 -15.17 3.79 15.58
C ARG A 26 -14.66 2.49 14.96
N MET A 27 -14.14 1.60 15.77
CA MET A 27 -13.95 0.20 15.40
C MET A 27 -15.32 -0.41 15.07
N GLY A 28 -15.43 -1.02 13.89
CA GLY A 28 -16.66 -1.65 13.43
C GLY A 28 -17.14 -2.72 14.42
N ARG A 29 -18.40 -2.60 14.83
CA ARG A 29 -19.06 -3.39 15.88
C ARG A 29 -19.42 -4.84 15.50
N THR A 30 -18.91 -5.42 14.43
CA THR A 30 -19.41 -6.70 13.92
C THR A 30 -18.55 -7.94 14.19
N SER A 31 -17.35 -7.82 14.77
CA SER A 31 -16.48 -9.00 15.02
C SER A 31 -16.38 -9.42 16.49
N PHE A 32 -16.88 -8.66 17.44
CA PHE A 32 -16.74 -8.96 18.88
C PHE A 32 -17.97 -9.58 19.54
N ALA A 33 -19.10 -9.64 18.88
CA ALA A 33 -20.34 -10.17 19.47
C ALA A 33 -20.42 -11.70 19.49
N GLN A 34 -19.53 -12.41 18.82
CA GLN A 34 -19.62 -13.87 18.67
C GLN A 34 -18.76 -14.66 19.66
N THR A 35 -17.92 -13.98 20.44
CA THR A 35 -17.05 -14.66 21.44
C THR A 35 -17.58 -14.58 22.88
N GLN A 36 -18.74 -13.96 23.11
CA GLN A 36 -19.28 -13.77 24.47
C GLN A 36 -20.15 -14.91 25.00
N ASN A 37 -20.34 -16.00 24.25
CA ASN A 37 -21.19 -17.12 24.71
C ASN A 37 -20.42 -18.35 25.19
N ALA A 38 -19.17 -18.26 25.54
CA ALA A 38 -18.44 -19.36 26.18
C ALA A 38 -17.90 -18.95 27.54
N THR A 39 -18.52 -19.48 28.59
CA THR A 39 -18.09 -19.58 29.99
C THR A 39 -18.27 -18.38 30.89
N GLY A 40 -19.00 -18.67 31.98
CA GLY A 40 -19.31 -17.79 33.09
C GLY A 40 -18.14 -17.24 33.87
N GLY A 41 -18.36 -16.04 34.40
CA GLY A 41 -17.86 -15.54 35.65
C GLY A 41 -16.36 -15.42 35.83
N ALA A 42 -15.75 -14.36 35.29
CA ALA A 42 -14.58 -13.71 35.87
C ALA A 42 -14.33 -12.41 35.07
N GLY A 43 -13.94 -11.35 35.74
CA GLY A 43 -13.79 -9.98 35.27
C GLY A 43 -13.52 -9.78 33.80
N GLN A 44 -14.30 -8.95 33.16
CA GLN A 44 -14.15 -8.62 31.73
C GLN A 44 -12.75 -8.07 31.48
N THR A 45 -11.92 -8.83 30.77
CA THR A 45 -10.62 -8.35 30.33
C THR A 45 -10.81 -7.10 29.43
N PRO A 46 -10.15 -5.98 29.73
CA PRO A 46 -10.23 -4.78 28.88
C PRO A 46 -9.96 -5.11 27.42
N PRO A 47 -10.64 -4.48 26.46
CA PRO A 47 -10.46 -4.77 25.01
C PRO A 47 -9.04 -4.61 24.49
N ASP A 48 -8.25 -3.78 25.11
CA ASP A 48 -6.83 -3.53 24.83
C ASP A 48 -5.89 -4.63 25.38
N MET A 49 -6.41 -5.50 26.27
CA MET A 49 -5.70 -6.68 26.77
C MET A 49 -6.10 -7.98 26.08
N LEU A 50 -6.99 -7.93 25.10
CA LEU A 50 -7.36 -9.09 24.30
C LEU A 50 -6.27 -9.42 23.29
N GLY A 51 -5.87 -10.68 23.21
CA GLY A 51 -4.89 -11.16 22.22
C GLY A 51 -3.87 -12.11 22.83
N ARG A 52 -2.89 -12.46 22.03
CA ARG A 52 -1.71 -13.23 22.44
C ARG A 52 -0.61 -12.25 22.88
N TRP A 53 -0.16 -12.37 24.08
CA TRP A 53 0.91 -11.57 24.63
C TRP A 53 2.17 -12.41 24.76
N SER A 54 3.31 -11.87 24.40
CA SER A 54 4.62 -12.44 24.64
C SER A 54 5.52 -11.40 25.27
N LEU A 55 6.54 -11.87 25.98
CA LEU A 55 7.55 -10.98 26.53
C LEU A 55 8.30 -10.30 25.37
N ALA A 56 8.37 -8.98 25.36
CA ALA A 56 9.16 -8.26 24.38
C ALA A 56 10.64 -8.54 24.59
N VAL A 57 11.35 -8.79 23.49
CA VAL A 57 12.81 -8.93 23.54
C VAL A 57 13.40 -7.59 23.98
N PRO A 58 14.30 -7.54 24.98
CA PRO A 58 14.94 -6.32 25.41
C PRO A 58 15.68 -5.66 24.24
N ALA A 59 15.54 -4.35 24.07
CA ALA A 59 16.31 -3.61 23.09
C ALA A 59 17.81 -3.72 23.41
N ALA A 60 18.65 -3.89 22.36
CA ALA A 60 20.09 -3.87 22.53
C ALA A 60 20.54 -2.57 23.21
N GLN A 61 21.33 -2.69 24.29
CA GLN A 61 21.80 -1.54 25.06
C GLN A 61 22.85 -0.72 24.28
N ASP A 62 23.68 -1.40 23.48
CA ASP A 62 24.69 -0.75 22.69
C ASP A 62 24.11 -0.04 21.46
N ALA A 63 24.37 1.28 21.37
CA ALA A 63 23.87 2.11 20.28
C ALA A 63 24.50 1.73 18.92
N THR A 64 25.74 1.27 18.91
CA THR A 64 26.44 0.85 17.69
C THR A 64 25.80 -0.41 17.13
N SER A 65 25.60 -1.42 17.96
CA SER A 65 24.91 -2.66 17.56
C SER A 65 23.52 -2.40 17.02
N ARG A 66 22.74 -1.51 17.65
CA ARG A 66 21.42 -1.12 17.12
C ARG A 66 21.52 -0.44 15.77
N SER A 67 22.47 0.47 15.61
CA SER A 67 22.65 1.21 14.35
C SER A 67 23.07 0.29 13.21
N VAL A 68 23.96 -0.67 13.48
CA VAL A 68 24.36 -1.70 12.50
C VAL A 68 23.18 -2.56 12.10
N ALA A 69 22.41 -3.05 13.08
CA ALA A 69 21.21 -3.85 12.81
C ALA A 69 20.16 -3.08 11.99
N HIS A 70 19.99 -1.77 12.24
CA HIS A 70 19.13 -0.93 11.40
C HIS A 70 19.66 -0.85 9.96
N GLY A 71 20.96 -0.64 9.77
CA GLY A 71 21.58 -0.57 8.44
C GLY A 71 21.36 -1.86 7.65
N GLU A 72 21.57 -3.01 8.27
CA GLU A 72 21.30 -4.32 7.67
C GLU A 72 19.82 -4.49 7.32
N ALA A 73 18.91 -4.16 8.25
CA ALA A 73 17.47 -4.25 8.02
C ALA A 73 16.98 -3.33 6.89
N TRP A 74 17.57 -2.15 6.71
CA TRP A 74 17.23 -1.27 5.59
C TRP A 74 17.67 -1.86 4.25
N LEU A 75 18.90 -2.38 4.17
CA LEU A 75 19.39 -3.02 2.94
C LEU A 75 18.58 -4.25 2.56
N ASP A 76 18.22 -5.08 3.54
CA ASP A 76 17.37 -6.26 3.31
C ASP A 76 15.96 -5.88 2.85
N ARG A 77 15.38 -4.85 3.46
CA ARG A 77 14.00 -4.46 3.20
C ARG A 77 13.81 -3.75 1.88
N TYR A 78 14.72 -2.85 1.56
CA TYR A 78 14.58 -1.96 0.39
C TYR A 78 15.43 -2.36 -0.79
N GLY A 79 16.46 -3.18 -0.61
CA GLY A 79 17.45 -3.47 -1.62
C GLY A 79 18.30 -2.24 -1.99
N VAL A 80 17.63 -1.13 -2.31
CA VAL A 80 18.25 0.20 -2.52
C VAL A 80 17.73 1.15 -1.45
N VAL A 81 18.59 1.55 -0.53
CA VAL A 81 18.26 2.48 0.55
C VAL A 81 18.42 3.91 0.05
N THR A 82 17.34 4.67 0.09
CA THR A 82 17.26 6.08 -0.29
C THR A 82 16.93 6.95 0.91
N ARG A 83 17.09 8.26 0.76
CA ARG A 83 16.62 9.20 1.79
C ARG A 83 15.11 9.04 2.06
N GLY A 84 14.32 8.84 1.01
CA GLY A 84 12.87 8.71 1.11
C GLY A 84 12.46 7.48 1.91
N SER A 85 13.11 6.33 1.70
CA SER A 85 12.81 5.10 2.45
C SER A 85 13.07 5.25 3.95
N VAL A 86 14.21 5.85 4.33
CA VAL A 86 14.55 6.07 5.76
C VAL A 86 13.63 7.09 6.43
N VAL A 87 13.30 8.19 5.73
CA VAL A 87 12.38 9.21 6.25
C VAL A 87 10.97 8.65 6.46
N ALA A 88 10.53 7.75 5.58
CA ALA A 88 9.21 7.12 5.70
C ALA A 88 9.07 6.19 6.92
N GLU A 89 10.18 5.68 7.46
CA GLU A 89 10.19 4.87 8.69
C GLU A 89 10.22 5.69 9.99
N ASP A 90 10.43 7.01 9.91
CA ASP A 90 10.52 7.92 11.05
C ASP A 90 11.50 7.44 12.15
N VAL A 91 12.67 6.95 11.73
CA VAL A 91 13.67 6.38 12.64
C VAL A 91 14.37 7.48 13.43
N LEU A 92 14.64 7.23 14.70
CA LEU A 92 15.39 8.14 15.56
C LEU A 92 16.80 8.40 14.96
N GLY A 93 17.15 9.67 14.75
CA GLY A 93 18.39 10.08 14.06
C GLY A 93 18.23 10.24 12.54
N GLY A 94 17.11 9.81 11.97
CA GLY A 94 16.73 10.03 10.59
C GLY A 94 17.78 9.62 9.56
N PHE A 95 17.77 10.28 8.42
CA PHE A 95 18.71 9.97 7.33
C PHE A 95 20.19 10.27 7.68
N ALA A 96 20.48 11.18 8.61
CA ALA A 96 21.84 11.46 9.03
C ALA A 96 22.50 10.23 9.71
N LEU A 97 21.75 9.54 10.56
CA LEU A 97 22.19 8.29 11.17
C LEU A 97 22.37 7.19 10.12
N ALA A 98 21.38 7.01 9.26
CA ALA A 98 21.44 6.02 8.19
C ALA A 98 22.64 6.23 7.27
N TYR A 99 22.88 7.47 6.85
CA TYR A 99 24.04 7.82 6.02
C TYR A 99 25.35 7.43 6.68
N LYS A 100 25.53 7.78 7.97
CA LYS A 100 26.74 7.43 8.73
C LYS A 100 26.97 5.92 8.81
N VAL A 101 25.91 5.15 9.09
CA VAL A 101 25.99 3.69 9.20
C VAL A 101 26.29 3.05 7.85
N LEU A 102 25.58 3.48 6.80
CA LEU A 102 25.75 2.92 5.45
C LEU A 102 27.07 3.32 4.81
N SER A 103 27.64 4.49 5.17
CA SER A 103 29.02 4.85 4.77
C SER A 103 30.05 3.94 5.44
N GLY A 104 29.84 3.55 6.71
CA GLY A 104 30.68 2.52 7.35
C GLY A 104 30.55 1.14 6.69
N PHE A 105 29.36 0.82 6.18
CA PHE A 105 29.17 -0.41 5.37
C PHE A 105 29.88 -0.32 4.02
N GLU A 106 29.89 0.84 3.38
CA GLU A 106 30.65 1.09 2.16
C GLU A 106 32.17 0.92 2.40
N GLU A 107 32.71 1.50 3.46
CA GLU A 107 34.12 1.38 3.86
C GLU A 107 34.52 -0.10 4.14
N SER A 108 33.61 -0.89 4.68
CA SER A 108 33.82 -2.32 4.93
C SER A 108 33.49 -3.25 3.74
N GLY A 109 33.07 -2.70 2.60
CA GLY A 109 32.69 -3.45 1.42
C GLY A 109 31.34 -4.17 1.49
N LYS A 110 30.55 -3.95 2.55
CA LYS A 110 29.20 -4.53 2.69
C LYS A 110 28.17 -3.85 1.79
N ALA A 111 28.34 -2.57 1.51
CA ALA A 111 27.46 -1.80 0.65
C ALA A 111 28.23 -1.03 -0.40
N MET A 112 27.54 -0.59 -1.42
CA MET A 112 28.01 0.32 -2.46
C MET A 112 27.14 1.56 -2.46
N ARG A 113 27.73 2.72 -2.68
CA ARG A 113 27.01 3.97 -2.87
C ARG A 113 27.03 4.37 -4.34
N GLY A 114 25.92 4.89 -4.86
CA GLY A 114 25.82 5.32 -6.24
C GLY A 114 24.48 5.94 -6.58
N TYR A 115 24.30 6.17 -7.88
CA TYR A 115 23.04 6.55 -8.50
C TYR A 115 22.42 5.27 -9.08
N VAL A 116 21.52 4.65 -8.34
CA VAL A 116 20.89 3.37 -8.72
C VAL A 116 19.51 3.61 -9.31
N ILE A 117 18.77 4.56 -8.74
CA ILE A 117 17.43 4.95 -9.15
C ILE A 117 17.51 6.38 -9.65
N GLU A 118 17.07 6.60 -10.88
CA GLU A 118 17.00 7.91 -11.52
C GLU A 118 16.17 8.90 -10.70
N ASP A 119 16.51 10.18 -10.76
CA ASP A 119 15.82 11.30 -10.08
C ASP A 119 15.76 11.26 -8.55
N LEU A 120 16.38 10.30 -7.88
CA LEU A 120 16.39 10.18 -6.42
C LEU A 120 17.72 10.64 -5.79
N GLY A 121 18.34 11.67 -6.17
CA GLY A 121 19.51 12.26 -5.48
C GLY A 121 20.66 11.28 -5.12
N ALA A 122 21.80 11.82 -4.75
CA ALA A 122 23.11 11.15 -4.76
C ALA A 122 23.41 10.14 -3.63
N ALA A 123 22.63 10.08 -2.57
CA ALA A 123 22.94 9.23 -1.43
C ALA A 123 22.08 7.96 -1.44
N GLN A 124 22.34 7.08 -2.39
CA GLN A 124 21.67 5.77 -2.48
C GLN A 124 22.70 4.69 -2.17
N PHE A 125 22.30 3.74 -1.31
CA PHE A 125 23.13 2.61 -0.90
C PHE A 125 22.47 1.31 -1.24
N SER A 126 23.25 0.34 -1.72
CA SER A 126 22.77 -1.01 -2.05
C SER A 126 23.87 -2.03 -1.82
N THR A 127 23.53 -3.31 -1.91
CA THR A 127 24.54 -4.38 -1.92
C THR A 127 24.97 -4.71 -3.35
N PRO A 128 26.19 -5.23 -3.57
CA PRO A 128 26.64 -5.68 -4.90
C PRO A 128 25.65 -6.65 -5.55
N ALA A 129 25.13 -7.60 -4.78
CA ALA A 129 24.18 -8.61 -5.29
C ALA A 129 22.86 -7.99 -5.82
N ILE A 130 22.36 -6.97 -5.16
CA ILE A 130 21.15 -6.25 -5.62
C ILE A 130 21.46 -5.46 -6.91
N ILE A 131 22.63 -4.81 -6.98
CA ILE A 131 23.04 -4.08 -8.19
C ILE A 131 23.14 -5.02 -9.39
N ASP A 132 23.74 -6.20 -9.22
CA ASP A 132 23.87 -7.18 -10.29
C ASP A 132 22.49 -7.71 -10.72
N ARG A 133 21.57 -7.93 -9.76
CA ARG A 133 20.20 -8.31 -10.05
C ARG A 133 19.45 -7.23 -10.83
N LEU A 134 19.60 -5.97 -10.46
CA LEU A 134 18.98 -4.83 -11.18
C LEU A 134 19.50 -4.72 -12.61
N ARG A 135 20.81 -4.91 -12.83
CA ARG A 135 21.38 -4.94 -14.18
C ARG A 135 20.77 -6.05 -15.04
N GLY A 136 20.67 -7.26 -14.49
CA GLY A 136 20.04 -8.39 -15.20
C GLY A 136 18.57 -8.15 -15.54
N LEU A 137 17.84 -7.34 -14.76
CA LEU A 137 16.45 -6.96 -15.08
C LEU A 137 16.38 -5.83 -16.12
N ALA A 138 17.35 -4.90 -16.11
CA ALA A 138 17.40 -3.79 -17.07
C ALA A 138 17.74 -4.25 -18.51
N ASP A 139 18.42 -5.39 -18.65
CA ASP A 139 18.81 -5.96 -19.97
C ASP A 139 17.66 -6.72 -20.66
N SER A 140 16.47 -6.77 -20.07
CA SER A 140 15.30 -7.44 -20.68
C SER A 140 14.80 -6.65 -21.90
N PRO A 141 14.58 -7.30 -23.07
CA PRO A 141 14.12 -6.58 -24.26
C PRO A 141 12.70 -6.07 -24.06
N ASP A 142 12.49 -4.78 -24.30
CA ASP A 142 11.19 -4.14 -24.29
C ASP A 142 10.39 -4.52 -25.55
N VAL A 143 9.68 -5.63 -25.49
CA VAL A 143 8.85 -6.13 -26.61
C VAL A 143 7.37 -5.75 -26.44
N THR A 144 6.95 -5.37 -25.21
CA THR A 144 5.54 -5.23 -24.86
C THR A 144 5.18 -3.89 -24.23
N GLY A 145 6.15 -2.99 -24.06
CA GLY A 145 6.01 -1.75 -23.28
C GLY A 145 6.10 -1.96 -21.77
N TRP A 146 5.98 -3.20 -21.27
CA TRP A 146 6.19 -3.50 -19.86
C TRP A 146 7.68 -3.65 -19.56
N PRO A 147 8.17 -3.15 -18.39
CA PRO A 147 9.60 -3.15 -18.04
C PRO A 147 10.28 -4.52 -18.12
N SER A 148 9.58 -5.59 -17.79
CA SER A 148 10.13 -6.96 -17.88
C SER A 148 10.17 -7.53 -19.31
N GLY A 149 9.58 -6.84 -20.30
CA GLY A 149 9.47 -7.32 -21.67
C GLY A 149 8.58 -8.56 -21.85
N THR A 150 7.82 -8.95 -20.82
CA THR A 150 6.92 -10.11 -20.87
C THR A 150 5.54 -9.75 -21.39
N THR A 151 4.88 -10.71 -22.06
CA THR A 151 3.48 -10.57 -22.48
C THR A 151 2.49 -10.78 -21.35
N ASP A 152 2.93 -11.32 -20.20
CA ASP A 152 2.11 -11.56 -19.01
C ASP A 152 2.81 -11.04 -17.75
N PRO A 153 2.86 -9.71 -17.56
CA PRO A 153 3.50 -9.10 -16.40
C PRO A 153 2.75 -9.41 -15.12
N GLU A 154 3.50 -9.70 -14.05
CA GLU A 154 2.94 -9.99 -12.73
C GLU A 154 2.23 -8.78 -12.14
N THR A 155 1.06 -9.02 -11.56
CA THR A 155 0.25 -7.98 -10.92
C THR A 155 0.09 -8.28 -9.43
N PHE A 156 0.47 -7.31 -8.59
CA PHE A 156 0.42 -7.40 -7.14
C PHE A 156 -0.53 -6.36 -6.56
N VAL A 157 -1.31 -6.76 -5.56
CA VAL A 157 -2.09 -5.82 -4.74
C VAL A 157 -1.49 -5.79 -3.35
N LEU A 158 -0.98 -4.64 -2.96
CA LEU A 158 -0.32 -4.41 -1.68
C LEU A 158 -1.11 -3.42 -0.83
N ALA A 159 -0.97 -3.49 0.49
CA ALA A 159 -1.35 -2.36 1.32
C ALA A 159 -0.49 -1.15 0.94
N ALA A 160 -1.08 0.04 0.85
CA ALA A 160 -0.32 1.23 0.49
C ALA A 160 0.81 1.54 1.48
N VAL A 161 0.69 1.06 2.73
CA VAL A 161 1.71 1.18 3.79
C VAL A 161 2.72 0.04 3.79
N ASP A 162 2.54 -0.98 2.94
CA ASP A 162 3.46 -2.13 2.87
C ASP A 162 4.89 -1.66 2.54
N PRO A 163 5.92 -2.15 3.23
CA PRO A 163 7.31 -1.84 2.90
C PRO A 163 7.73 -2.19 1.47
N ALA A 164 7.11 -3.22 0.87
CA ALA A 164 7.35 -3.60 -0.52
C ALA A 164 6.80 -2.56 -1.52
N ASN A 165 5.88 -1.69 -1.11
CA ASN A 165 5.44 -0.57 -1.94
C ASN A 165 6.42 0.60 -1.83
N PRO A 166 7.20 0.95 -2.89
CA PRO A 166 8.13 2.06 -2.84
C PRO A 166 7.43 3.44 -2.96
N TYR A 167 6.23 3.48 -3.55
CA TYR A 167 5.54 4.72 -3.91
C TYR A 167 4.97 5.46 -2.69
N GLY A 168 5.21 6.76 -2.66
CA GLY A 168 4.88 7.62 -1.53
C GLY A 168 5.84 7.50 -0.34
N ALA A 169 6.94 6.75 -0.49
CA ALA A 169 8.04 6.63 0.45
C ALA A 169 9.38 6.88 -0.26
N ALA A 170 10.00 5.83 -0.82
CA ALA A 170 11.25 5.95 -1.57
C ALA A 170 11.04 6.67 -2.91
N LEU A 171 9.95 6.38 -3.59
CA LEU A 171 9.54 7.00 -4.85
C LEU A 171 8.35 7.94 -4.65
N PRO A 172 8.25 9.04 -5.38
CA PRO A 172 7.03 9.82 -5.43
C PRO A 172 5.90 9.01 -6.10
N TRP A 173 4.65 9.38 -5.82
CA TRP A 173 3.54 8.89 -6.63
C TRP A 173 3.66 9.49 -8.04
N PRO A 174 3.36 8.72 -9.10
CA PRO A 174 3.39 9.25 -10.46
C PRO A 174 2.51 10.50 -10.61
N GLN A 175 3.01 11.46 -11.38
CA GLN A 175 2.25 12.66 -11.72
C GLN A 175 1.11 12.28 -12.67
N ARG A 176 0.01 13.01 -12.58
CA ARG A 176 -1.14 12.87 -13.46
C ARG A 176 -1.36 14.20 -14.15
N ASP A 177 -1.61 14.17 -15.44
CA ASP A 177 -1.76 15.37 -16.27
C ASP A 177 -2.98 16.22 -15.88
N ASP A 178 -4.02 15.59 -15.29
CA ASP A 178 -5.25 16.25 -14.88
C ASP A 178 -5.19 16.87 -13.46
N ALA A 179 -4.09 16.67 -12.74
CA ALA A 179 -3.93 17.15 -11.37
C ALA A 179 -3.20 18.49 -11.31
N GLY A 180 -3.86 19.56 -11.68
CA GLY A 180 -3.40 20.96 -11.45
C GLY A 180 -3.26 21.33 -9.97
N GLY A 181 -2.78 20.42 -9.13
CA GLY A 181 -2.59 20.58 -7.69
C GLY A 181 -2.90 19.30 -6.94
N LYS A 182 -2.50 19.21 -5.67
CA LYS A 182 -2.90 18.11 -4.76
C LYS A 182 -4.41 18.07 -4.64
N ALA A 183 -5.08 17.29 -5.49
CA ALA A 183 -6.50 17.07 -5.36
C ALA A 183 -6.80 16.45 -3.97
N PRO A 184 -7.80 16.94 -3.24
CA PRO A 184 -8.22 16.32 -1.99
C PRO A 184 -8.55 14.83 -2.23
N GLY A 185 -7.86 13.91 -1.53
CA GLY A 185 -8.05 12.47 -1.70
C GLY A 185 -7.14 11.80 -2.72
N GLY A 186 -6.02 12.43 -3.10
CA GLY A 186 -4.97 11.80 -3.90
C GLY A 186 -4.33 10.57 -3.22
N PRO A 187 -3.45 9.87 -3.94
CA PRO A 187 -2.81 8.66 -3.42
C PRO A 187 -1.98 8.97 -2.19
N ALA A 188 -2.09 8.13 -1.16
CA ALA A 188 -1.38 8.28 0.10
C ALA A 188 -1.09 6.94 0.75
N ARG A 189 0.03 6.85 1.46
CA ARG A 189 0.35 5.71 2.33
C ARG A 189 -0.50 5.79 3.59
N SER A 190 -1.71 5.31 3.53
CA SER A 190 -2.64 5.30 4.67
C SER A 190 -3.12 3.88 4.96
N ALA A 191 -3.35 3.59 6.24
CA ALA A 191 -3.82 2.27 6.67
C ALA A 191 -5.16 1.91 6.01
N GLY A 192 -5.21 0.74 5.39
CA GLY A 192 -6.37 0.23 4.67
C GLY A 192 -6.55 0.75 3.24
N ALA A 193 -5.65 1.62 2.75
CA ALA A 193 -5.52 1.91 1.32
C ALA A 193 -4.71 0.80 0.64
N LEU A 194 -4.96 0.59 -0.65
CA LEU A 194 -4.29 -0.41 -1.48
C LEU A 194 -3.59 0.26 -2.65
N VAL A 195 -2.51 -0.34 -3.10
CA VAL A 195 -1.85 -0.03 -4.36
C VAL A 195 -1.83 -1.29 -5.22
N VAL A 196 -2.05 -1.13 -6.50
CA VAL A 196 -1.92 -2.21 -7.48
C VAL A 196 -0.72 -1.91 -8.35
N LEU A 197 0.25 -2.80 -8.31
CA LEU A 197 1.47 -2.75 -9.11
C LEU A 197 1.38 -3.80 -10.20
N CYS A 198 1.75 -3.43 -11.42
CA CYS A 198 1.93 -4.36 -12.52
C CYS A 198 3.35 -4.19 -13.04
N ASP A 199 4.12 -5.25 -13.03
CA ASP A 199 5.54 -5.23 -13.41
C ASP A 199 6.35 -4.13 -12.69
N GLY A 200 6.05 -3.93 -11.40
CA GLY A 200 6.65 -2.88 -10.57
C GLY A 200 6.06 -1.48 -10.77
N LEU A 201 5.32 -1.22 -11.84
CA LEU A 201 4.69 0.07 -12.09
C LEU A 201 3.35 0.20 -11.35
N PRO A 202 3.04 1.32 -10.71
CA PRO A 202 1.76 1.53 -10.06
C PRO A 202 0.70 1.82 -11.12
N ILE A 203 -0.27 0.94 -11.25
CA ILE A 203 -1.39 1.12 -12.16
C ILE A 203 -2.60 1.75 -11.47
N ALA A 204 -2.76 1.51 -10.17
CA ALA A 204 -3.90 2.04 -9.42
C ALA A 204 -3.60 2.19 -7.91
N HIS A 205 -4.32 3.11 -7.29
CA HIS A 205 -4.42 3.27 -5.83
C HIS A 205 -5.88 3.32 -5.43
N LEU A 206 -6.26 2.59 -4.39
CA LEU A 206 -7.60 2.61 -3.81
C LEU A 206 -7.53 3.15 -2.38
N THR A 207 -8.40 4.09 -2.07
CA THR A 207 -8.55 4.57 -0.69
C THR A 207 -9.13 3.49 0.21
N ARG A 208 -8.98 3.64 1.51
CA ARG A 208 -9.58 2.73 2.50
C ARG A 208 -11.06 2.47 2.19
N GLY A 209 -11.42 1.19 2.08
CA GLY A 209 -12.77 0.75 1.72
C GLY A 209 -13.08 0.78 0.22
N GLY A 210 -12.10 1.09 -0.64
CA GLY A 210 -12.20 0.96 -2.10
C GLY A 210 -13.13 1.94 -2.81
N LYS A 211 -13.59 3.01 -2.12
CA LYS A 211 -14.56 3.96 -2.69
C LYS A 211 -13.99 4.89 -3.74
N THR A 212 -12.72 5.23 -3.61
CA THR A 212 -12.03 6.11 -4.57
C THR A 212 -10.89 5.36 -5.20
N LEU A 213 -10.89 5.30 -6.50
CA LEU A 213 -9.84 4.78 -7.36
C LEU A 213 -9.06 5.97 -7.92
N THR A 214 -7.74 5.88 -7.84
CA THR A 214 -6.82 6.72 -8.60
C THR A 214 -6.08 5.81 -9.57
N THR A 215 -6.07 6.11 -10.85
CA THR A 215 -5.31 5.38 -11.88
C THR A 215 -4.10 6.19 -12.30
N PHE A 216 -3.03 5.50 -12.71
CA PHE A 216 -1.78 6.12 -13.15
C PHE A 216 -1.47 5.78 -14.61
N ILE A 217 -2.49 5.54 -15.41
CA ILE A 217 -2.35 5.07 -16.80
C ILE A 217 -1.55 6.07 -17.64
N ASP A 218 -1.77 7.37 -17.43
CA ASP A 218 -1.07 8.44 -18.17
C ASP A 218 0.43 8.51 -17.84
N ALA A 219 0.87 7.83 -16.78
CA ALA A 219 2.27 7.77 -16.37
C ALA A 219 2.94 6.43 -16.75
N LEU A 220 2.23 5.54 -17.43
CA LEU A 220 2.80 4.29 -17.91
C LEU A 220 3.59 4.52 -19.21
N PRO A 221 4.60 3.67 -19.50
CA PRO A 221 5.32 3.71 -20.77
C PRO A 221 4.39 3.59 -21.98
N ASP A 222 4.82 4.15 -23.11
CA ASP A 222 4.12 4.03 -24.38
C ASP A 222 4.01 2.56 -24.81
N GLY A 223 2.90 2.24 -25.50
CA GLY A 223 2.66 0.88 -26.00
C GLY A 223 1.83 -0.01 -25.07
N ILE A 224 1.59 0.40 -23.83
CA ILE A 224 0.72 -0.33 -22.89
C ILE A 224 -0.74 0.04 -23.15
N GLU A 225 -1.53 -0.98 -23.53
CA GLU A 225 -2.95 -0.78 -23.84
C GLU A 225 -3.76 -0.52 -22.56
N THR A 226 -4.49 0.60 -22.53
CA THR A 226 -5.35 1.01 -21.41
C THR A 226 -6.32 -0.10 -20.97
N THR A 227 -6.89 -0.83 -21.91
CA THR A 227 -7.82 -1.93 -21.62
C THR A 227 -7.15 -3.09 -20.91
N ASP A 228 -5.89 -3.41 -21.27
CA ASP A 228 -5.11 -4.44 -20.59
C ASP A 228 -4.82 -4.06 -19.13
N VAL A 229 -4.46 -2.80 -18.88
CA VAL A 229 -4.24 -2.28 -17.51
C VAL A 229 -5.50 -2.47 -16.66
N TYR A 230 -6.67 -2.11 -17.18
CA TYR A 230 -7.93 -2.29 -16.44
C TYR A 230 -8.32 -3.76 -16.27
N ALA A 231 -8.01 -4.61 -17.24
CA ALA A 231 -8.25 -6.05 -17.14
C ALA A 231 -7.41 -6.66 -16.01
N ARG A 232 -6.12 -6.29 -15.91
CA ARG A 232 -5.23 -6.72 -14.83
C ARG A 232 -5.67 -6.19 -13.48
N LEU A 233 -6.02 -4.92 -13.39
CA LEU A 233 -6.59 -4.33 -12.19
C LEU A 233 -7.83 -5.09 -11.71
N LEU A 234 -8.77 -5.34 -12.61
CA LEU A 234 -10.02 -6.04 -12.30
C LEU A 234 -9.77 -7.49 -11.89
N SER A 235 -8.89 -8.21 -12.58
CA SER A 235 -8.52 -9.60 -12.25
C SER A 235 -7.92 -9.68 -10.85
N ALA A 236 -6.90 -8.89 -10.56
CA ALA A 236 -6.21 -8.90 -9.27
C ALA A 236 -7.15 -8.60 -8.09
N LEU A 237 -8.04 -7.62 -8.23
CA LEU A 237 -9.03 -7.31 -7.18
C LEU A 237 -10.08 -8.42 -7.05
N THR A 238 -10.53 -8.99 -8.16
CA THR A 238 -11.51 -10.09 -8.17
C THR A 238 -10.95 -11.35 -7.50
N GLU A 239 -9.69 -11.67 -7.74
CA GLU A 239 -8.98 -12.80 -7.15
C GLU A 239 -8.83 -12.64 -5.64
N LEU A 240 -8.44 -11.46 -5.15
CA LEU A 240 -8.37 -11.17 -3.72
C LEU A 240 -9.72 -11.31 -3.02
N ILE A 241 -10.80 -10.87 -3.68
CA ILE A 241 -12.15 -11.02 -3.15
C ILE A 241 -12.57 -12.49 -3.17
N ALA A 242 -12.28 -13.22 -4.24
CA ALA A 242 -12.59 -14.65 -4.37
C ALA A 242 -11.84 -15.50 -3.34
N ALA A 243 -10.59 -15.14 -3.02
CA ALA A 243 -9.78 -15.77 -1.99
C ALA A 243 -10.23 -15.41 -0.55
N GLY A 244 -11.17 -14.48 -0.39
CA GLY A 244 -11.64 -14.03 0.93
C GLY A 244 -10.71 -13.06 1.66
N HIS A 245 -9.66 -12.57 0.99
CA HIS A 245 -8.74 -11.60 1.57
C HIS A 245 -9.31 -10.17 1.60
N MET A 246 -10.33 -9.90 0.79
CA MET A 246 -11.00 -8.61 0.71
C MET A 246 -12.51 -8.81 0.52
N SER A 247 -13.31 -7.92 1.10
CA SER A 247 -14.76 -7.86 0.82
C SER A 247 -15.03 -7.23 -0.55
N PRO A 248 -16.16 -7.60 -1.22
CA PRO A 248 -16.61 -6.90 -2.42
C PRO A 248 -16.65 -5.39 -2.19
N LEU A 249 -16.25 -4.62 -3.20
CA LEU A 249 -16.16 -3.17 -3.10
C LEU A 249 -17.01 -2.47 -4.16
N VAL A 250 -17.33 -1.20 -3.92
CA VAL A 250 -17.99 -0.32 -4.87
C VAL A 250 -17.16 0.93 -5.03
N ILE A 251 -16.61 1.12 -6.23
CA ILE A 251 -15.85 2.32 -6.59
C ILE A 251 -16.84 3.41 -6.96
N GLU A 252 -16.89 4.47 -6.15
CA GLU A 252 -17.81 5.60 -6.33
C GLU A 252 -17.16 6.72 -7.17
N LYS A 253 -15.82 6.89 -7.04
CA LYS A 253 -15.06 7.94 -7.71
C LYS A 253 -13.82 7.36 -8.41
N CYS A 254 -13.48 7.93 -9.55
CA CYS A 254 -12.22 7.69 -10.25
C CYS A 254 -11.55 9.03 -10.54
N ASN A 255 -10.29 9.17 -10.14
CA ASN A 255 -9.49 10.37 -10.38
C ASN A 255 -10.18 11.66 -9.90
N GLY A 256 -10.87 11.60 -8.75
CA GLY A 256 -11.58 12.73 -8.17
C GLY A 256 -13.00 12.95 -8.71
N ASN A 257 -13.35 12.38 -9.85
CA ASN A 257 -14.66 12.51 -10.49
C ASN A 257 -15.60 11.35 -10.12
N PRO A 258 -16.94 11.54 -10.10
CA PRO A 258 -17.89 10.43 -10.01
C PRO A 258 -17.61 9.39 -11.12
N ILE A 259 -17.47 8.13 -10.76
CA ILE A 259 -16.98 7.10 -11.70
C ILE A 259 -17.87 6.95 -12.94
N HIS A 260 -19.19 7.13 -12.80
CA HIS A 260 -20.13 7.06 -13.91
C HIS A 260 -19.88 8.09 -15.03
N HIS A 261 -19.17 9.16 -14.70
CA HIS A 261 -18.83 10.23 -15.65
C HIS A 261 -17.42 10.05 -16.23
N THR A 262 -16.79 8.92 -16.01
CA THR A 262 -15.43 8.64 -16.47
C THR A 262 -15.42 7.47 -17.47
N PRO A 263 -14.48 7.45 -18.42
CA PRO A 263 -14.28 6.30 -19.32
C PRO A 263 -14.03 4.98 -18.60
N THR A 264 -13.42 5.07 -17.39
CA THR A 264 -13.13 3.92 -16.51
C THR A 264 -14.37 3.07 -16.24
N ALA A 265 -15.54 3.69 -16.02
CA ALA A 265 -16.77 2.93 -15.77
C ALA A 265 -17.17 2.05 -16.95
N SER A 266 -17.06 2.59 -18.17
CA SER A 266 -17.39 1.87 -19.39
C SER A 266 -16.42 0.72 -19.66
N ILE A 267 -15.12 0.95 -19.44
CA ILE A 267 -14.09 -0.07 -19.62
C ILE A 267 -14.25 -1.19 -18.59
N LEU A 268 -14.38 -0.86 -17.29
CA LEU A 268 -14.59 -1.89 -16.27
C LEU A 268 -15.87 -2.69 -16.47
N ARG A 269 -16.94 -2.05 -16.98
CA ARG A 269 -18.19 -2.73 -17.34
C ARG A 269 -17.97 -3.72 -18.50
N SER A 270 -17.28 -3.32 -19.56
CA SER A 270 -17.00 -4.22 -20.70
C SER A 270 -16.17 -5.42 -20.28
N LEU A 271 -15.34 -5.28 -19.25
CA LEU A 271 -14.55 -6.34 -18.65
C LEU A 271 -15.32 -7.20 -17.63
N GLY A 272 -16.62 -6.92 -17.40
CA GLY A 272 -17.50 -7.73 -16.55
C GLY A 272 -17.73 -7.21 -15.13
N ALA A 273 -17.28 -6.01 -14.80
CA ALA A 273 -17.61 -5.39 -13.50
C ALA A 273 -19.10 -4.99 -13.45
N GLY A 274 -19.71 -5.13 -12.28
CA GLY A 274 -21.11 -4.77 -12.05
C GLY A 274 -21.31 -3.26 -11.97
N ILE A 275 -22.38 -2.74 -12.55
CA ILE A 275 -22.78 -1.33 -12.40
C ILE A 275 -23.90 -1.23 -11.36
N THR A 276 -23.76 -0.29 -10.45
CA THR A 276 -24.76 0.03 -9.42
C THR A 276 -25.04 1.53 -9.43
N PRO A 277 -26.16 2.01 -8.87
CA PRO A 277 -26.42 3.46 -8.78
C PRO A 277 -25.33 4.25 -8.02
N LYS A 278 -24.58 3.59 -7.13
CA LYS A 278 -23.50 4.20 -6.35
C LYS A 278 -22.15 4.19 -7.04
N GLY A 279 -21.95 3.31 -8.03
CA GLY A 279 -20.66 3.18 -8.70
C GLY A 279 -20.46 1.80 -9.33
N VAL A 280 -19.21 1.48 -9.64
CA VAL A 280 -18.78 0.21 -10.22
C VAL A 280 -18.51 -0.79 -9.10
N ARG A 281 -19.20 -1.93 -9.13
CA ARG A 281 -19.04 -3.02 -8.15
C ARG A 281 -18.04 -4.04 -8.66
N ILE A 282 -17.04 -4.33 -7.85
CA ILE A 282 -16.13 -5.46 -8.02
C ILE A 282 -16.45 -6.51 -6.98
N ALA A 283 -16.66 -7.76 -7.42
CA ALA A 283 -16.97 -8.90 -6.57
C ALA A 283 -16.14 -10.10 -7.02
N GLY A 284 -15.87 -11.02 -6.12
CA GLY A 284 -15.26 -12.30 -6.48
C GLY A 284 -16.13 -13.01 -7.54
N ARG A 285 -15.52 -13.75 -8.45
CA ARG A 285 -16.26 -14.60 -9.37
C ARG A 285 -17.16 -15.52 -8.53
N ALA A 286 -18.44 -15.55 -8.84
CA ALA A 286 -19.31 -16.55 -8.28
C ALA A 286 -18.71 -17.92 -8.62
N ALA A 287 -18.43 -18.75 -7.59
CA ALA A 287 -18.07 -20.13 -7.86
C ALA A 287 -19.17 -20.73 -8.76
N PRO A 288 -18.82 -21.46 -9.84
CA PRO A 288 -19.82 -22.12 -10.64
C PRO A 288 -20.72 -22.94 -9.72
N PRO A 289 -22.05 -22.97 -9.95
CA PRO A 289 -22.96 -23.71 -9.10
C PRO A 289 -22.43 -25.14 -8.99
N ARG A 290 -22.23 -25.62 -7.76
CA ARG A 290 -21.86 -27.02 -7.55
C ARG A 290 -22.97 -27.85 -8.12
N VAL A 291 -22.71 -28.50 -9.26
CA VAL A 291 -23.60 -29.52 -9.81
C VAL A 291 -23.76 -30.58 -8.72
N PRO A 292 -24.96 -30.86 -8.22
CA PRO A 292 -25.16 -31.93 -7.24
C PRO A 292 -24.64 -33.21 -7.90
N ARG A 293 -23.66 -33.86 -7.31
CA ARG A 293 -23.31 -35.21 -7.70
C ARG A 293 -24.54 -36.05 -7.40
N HIS A 294 -25.26 -36.42 -8.43
CA HIS A 294 -26.31 -37.42 -8.31
C HIS A 294 -25.66 -38.67 -7.68
N GLY A 295 -26.20 -39.06 -6.55
CA GLY A 295 -25.73 -40.20 -5.79
C GLY A 295 -25.65 -41.41 -6.70
N ALA A 296 -24.51 -42.09 -6.63
CA ALA A 296 -24.40 -43.46 -7.13
C ALA A 296 -25.54 -44.27 -6.47
N GLN A 297 -26.49 -44.65 -7.27
CA GLN A 297 -27.52 -45.64 -6.87
C GLN A 297 -26.78 -46.91 -6.50
N GLY A 298 -26.89 -47.28 -5.23
CA GLY A 298 -26.39 -48.54 -4.74
C GLY A 298 -27.02 -49.69 -5.50
N SER A 299 -26.21 -50.43 -6.24
CA SER A 299 -26.57 -51.76 -6.69
C SER A 299 -26.59 -52.66 -5.46
N SER A 300 -27.79 -53.07 -5.04
CA SER A 300 -27.98 -54.19 -4.09
C SER A 300 -27.35 -55.48 -4.65
N PRO A 301 -26.61 -56.21 -3.87
CA PRO A 301 -26.24 -57.58 -4.27
C PRO A 301 -27.53 -58.45 -4.16
N ASP A 302 -27.90 -59.06 -5.29
CA ASP A 302 -28.91 -60.08 -5.39
C ASP A 302 -28.41 -61.33 -4.67
N ASP A 303 -29.16 -61.72 -3.63
CA ASP A 303 -28.98 -62.91 -2.84
C ASP A 303 -29.78 -64.02 -3.54
N SER A 304 -29.11 -64.93 -4.27
CA SER A 304 -29.79 -66.16 -4.71
C SER A 304 -28.77 -67.27 -4.99
N ARG A 305 -28.77 -68.20 -4.01
CA ARG A 305 -28.38 -69.62 -4.07
C ARG A 305 -26.90 -69.96 -4.09
#